data_3f7d57da00794f5c38d09231aecc5e18
#
_entry.id   3f7d57da00794f5c38d09231aecc5e18
#
_cell.length_a   1.000
_cell.length_b   1.000
_cell.length_c   1.000
_cell.angle_alpha   90.00
_cell.angle_beta   90.00
_cell.angle_gamma   90.00
#
_symmetry.space_group_name_H-M   'P 1'
#
loop_
_entity.id
_entity.type
_entity.pdbx_description
1 polymer ?
#
loop_
_entity_poly.entity_id
_entity_poly.type
_entity_poly.pdbx_seq_one_letter_code
_entity_poly.pdbx_strand_id
1 'polypeptide(L)'
;IRDSSTSRGLGDVYKRQEIHRTKLTFEEIPKDLVNAFLAAEDSGFFSNTGVDFLSLIRATYEYIREGRIVSGGGTITMQVARNYVLSKEQTFERKIKEIFMAFKLNLSFSKEEIFELYVNQIFLGNRAYGIAAASEIYYGKKLSELSLAQKAMIASLPKAPSRINPIANPRRALIRRNWVLTRMEALNYIDSISFENSIKEPISATFKGVSSEIEADYLAEEIRRYMISKFGLASYKECYEVYSTINSKNQLAANSALKDGIEKYEVRHGYKKPNNFVDLLPKNFIQRSDLIYYLSYNPENFKDDFGIAIDLKNPFDDVLDFLADNPNYNDFTPHIVLSSGVKKISLLSKSGTIETINFLQLKNKIRPRIDVNKKGKFLTEFNSFFEPGDLIWVKDEGDSSYEIGIHPEVQAALVSLDPKTGKILSMVGGYNFQASKFNRVTQAKPQLGSNFKPFLYAAAFENDFTPASLINDAPIVFEDANLEDYWRPKNSSGRFYGPTRLREALLQSRNVVSIRLLQDLGLNRTKNYLTRFGFEKDELPNDLSLALGSYAVSYTHLRAHET
;
A
#
# COMPACT_ATOMS: atom_id res chain seq x y z
N ILE A 1 9.34 -19.47 -0.89
CA ILE A 1 10.70 -19.00 -0.56
C ILE A 1 11.46 -18.85 -1.88
N ARG A 2 11.54 -17.65 -2.40
CA ARG A 2 12.44 -17.02 -3.39
C ARG A 2 11.65 -16.04 -4.22
N ASP A 3 11.79 -14.81 -3.93
CA ASP A 3 12.57 -13.73 -4.49
C ASP A 3 12.33 -12.43 -3.73
N SER A 4 13.09 -12.24 -2.66
CA SER A 4 13.12 -10.96 -1.93
C SER A 4 14.08 -9.93 -2.56
N SER A 5 14.74 -10.27 -3.68
CA SER A 5 15.73 -9.39 -4.32
C SER A 5 15.14 -8.36 -5.28
N THR A 6 14.02 -8.66 -5.94
CA THR A 6 13.37 -7.75 -6.90
C THR A 6 12.59 -6.62 -6.23
N SER A 7 12.06 -6.84 -5.02
CA SER A 7 11.35 -5.79 -4.28
C SER A 7 12.28 -4.74 -3.65
N ARG A 8 13.53 -5.12 -3.33
CA ARG A 8 14.55 -4.20 -2.78
C ARG A 8 15.04 -3.20 -3.83
N GLY A 9 15.23 -3.62 -5.08
CA GLY A 9 15.63 -2.75 -6.17
C GLY A 9 14.59 -1.68 -6.53
N LEU A 10 13.31 -2.02 -6.47
CA LEU A 10 12.21 -1.09 -6.75
C LEU A 10 12.04 -0.02 -5.65
N GLY A 11 12.24 -0.39 -4.39
CA GLY A 11 12.24 0.57 -3.27
C GLY A 11 13.35 1.61 -3.37
N ASP A 12 14.52 1.24 -3.87
CA ASP A 12 15.66 2.15 -4.03
C ASP A 12 15.53 3.05 -5.26
N VAL A 13 14.84 2.62 -6.31
CA VAL A 13 14.54 3.47 -7.48
C VAL A 13 13.51 4.54 -7.14
N TYR A 14 12.49 4.23 -6.33
CA TYR A 14 11.55 5.24 -5.81
C TYR A 14 12.21 6.26 -4.88
N LYS A 15 13.30 5.90 -4.20
CA LYS A 15 14.07 6.82 -3.34
C LYS A 15 14.98 7.77 -4.11
N ARG A 16 15.21 7.53 -5.41
CA ARG A 16 16.05 8.38 -6.27
C ARG A 16 15.26 9.33 -7.18
N GLN A 17 13.95 9.46 -7.03
CA GLN A 17 13.27 10.59 -7.64
C GLN A 17 13.77 11.87 -6.95
N GLU A 18 14.63 12.58 -7.63
CA GLU A 18 14.98 13.96 -7.29
C GLU A 18 13.74 14.81 -7.49
N ILE A 19 12.93 14.91 -6.45
CA ILE A 19 12.00 16.00 -6.28
C ILE A 19 12.87 17.25 -6.25
N HIS A 20 12.43 18.34 -6.92
CA HIS A 20 13.09 19.63 -6.94
C HIS A 20 13.62 19.99 -5.56
N ARG A 21 14.90 19.66 -5.29
CA ARG A 21 15.56 20.01 -4.04
C ARG A 21 16.05 21.43 -4.20
N THR A 22 15.32 22.38 -3.70
CA THR A 22 15.87 23.71 -3.45
C THR A 22 16.93 23.52 -2.36
N LYS A 23 18.21 23.54 -2.75
CA LYS A 23 19.30 23.46 -1.80
C LYS A 23 19.34 24.79 -1.05
N LEU A 24 19.15 24.73 0.25
CA LEU A 24 19.18 25.87 1.14
C LEU A 24 20.58 26.03 1.73
N THR A 25 21.03 27.27 1.84
CA THR A 25 22.18 27.62 2.68
C THR A 25 21.73 27.86 4.12
N PHE A 26 22.66 27.86 5.08
CA PHE A 26 22.31 28.01 6.50
C PHE A 26 21.61 29.36 6.76
N GLU A 27 22.02 30.43 6.08
CA GLU A 27 21.47 31.77 6.20
C GLU A 27 20.00 31.87 5.72
N GLU A 28 19.60 31.01 4.81
CA GLU A 28 18.24 30.95 4.29
C GLU A 28 17.26 30.23 5.24
N ILE A 29 17.78 29.57 6.28
CA ILE A 29 16.97 28.81 7.23
C ILE A 29 16.54 29.72 8.38
N PRO A 30 15.22 29.89 8.64
CA PRO A 30 14.74 30.69 9.77
C PRO A 30 15.32 30.19 11.11
N LYS A 31 15.83 31.11 11.94
CA LYS A 31 16.46 30.79 13.22
C LYS A 31 15.56 29.95 14.14
N ASP A 32 14.25 30.22 14.17
CA ASP A 32 13.29 29.45 14.96
C ASP A 32 13.20 28.00 14.49
N LEU A 33 13.36 27.74 13.19
CA LEU A 33 13.36 26.39 12.63
C LEU A 33 14.67 25.66 13.00
N VAL A 34 15.82 26.34 12.95
CA VAL A 34 17.09 25.80 13.46
C VAL A 34 16.91 25.39 14.92
N ASN A 35 16.41 26.32 15.74
CA ASN A 35 16.18 26.09 17.17
C ASN A 35 15.21 24.91 17.44
N ALA A 36 14.17 24.78 16.62
CA ALA A 36 13.24 23.67 16.73
C ALA A 36 13.91 22.30 16.45
N PHE A 37 14.77 22.22 15.43
CA PHE A 37 15.56 21.00 15.17
C PHE A 37 16.56 20.70 16.29
N LEU A 38 17.24 21.73 16.79
CA LEU A 38 18.16 21.56 17.93
C LEU A 38 17.43 21.05 19.16
N ALA A 39 16.28 21.63 19.48
CA ALA A 39 15.46 21.20 20.61
C ALA A 39 14.94 19.74 20.43
N ALA A 40 14.61 19.37 19.19
CA ALA A 40 14.05 18.06 18.88
C ALA A 40 15.08 16.93 18.83
N GLU A 41 16.29 17.19 18.31
CA GLU A 41 17.25 16.14 17.90
C GLU A 41 18.60 16.24 18.63
N ASP A 42 19.14 17.45 18.85
CA ASP A 42 20.51 17.63 19.37
C ASP A 42 20.71 19.04 19.93
N SER A 43 20.30 19.27 21.17
CA SER A 43 20.43 20.59 21.80
C SER A 43 21.89 21.05 22.00
N GLY A 44 22.83 20.12 22.05
CA GLY A 44 24.27 20.36 22.16
C GLY A 44 25.02 20.44 20.82
N PHE A 45 24.32 20.46 19.69
CA PHE A 45 24.93 20.32 18.35
C PHE A 45 26.10 21.28 18.09
N PHE A 46 25.94 22.56 18.39
CA PHE A 46 27.00 23.55 18.16
C PHE A 46 28.18 23.44 19.11
N SER A 47 28.01 22.79 20.26
CA SER A 47 29.05 22.64 21.29
C SER A 47 29.72 21.25 21.32
N ASN A 48 29.04 20.20 20.79
CA ASN A 48 29.59 18.84 20.77
C ASN A 48 30.64 18.65 19.65
N THR A 49 31.45 17.60 19.77
CA THR A 49 32.49 17.22 18.79
C THR A 49 31.97 16.30 17.68
N GLY A 50 30.68 16.37 17.36
CA GLY A 50 29.99 15.49 16.42
C GLY A 50 29.34 14.27 17.11
N VAL A 51 29.69 14.00 18.36
CA VAL A 51 29.14 12.91 19.18
C VAL A 51 28.84 13.43 20.58
N ASP A 52 27.69 13.09 21.12
CA ASP A 52 27.33 13.34 22.51
C ASP A 52 27.60 12.09 23.34
N PHE A 53 28.75 12.09 24.02
CA PHE A 53 29.19 10.95 24.85
C PHE A 53 28.30 10.71 26.06
N LEU A 54 27.78 11.77 26.68
CA LEU A 54 26.89 11.62 27.83
C LEU A 54 25.58 10.96 27.45
N SER A 55 25.02 11.37 26.32
CA SER A 55 23.82 10.73 25.78
C SER A 55 24.06 9.29 25.35
N LEU A 56 25.24 8.95 24.82
CA LEU A 56 25.61 7.56 24.50
C LEU A 56 25.75 6.69 25.74
N ILE A 57 26.40 7.20 26.81
CA ILE A 57 26.56 6.48 28.07
C ILE A 57 25.17 6.25 28.71
N ARG A 58 24.31 7.27 28.73
CA ARG A 58 22.93 7.15 29.22
C ARG A 58 22.14 6.10 28.42
N ALA A 59 22.14 6.17 27.09
CA ALA A 59 21.44 5.21 26.24
C ALA A 59 21.95 3.77 26.43
N THR A 60 23.27 3.59 26.66
CA THR A 60 23.86 2.28 26.93
C THR A 60 23.42 1.76 28.30
N TYR A 61 23.41 2.61 29.34
CA TYR A 61 22.95 2.25 30.67
C TYR A 61 21.46 1.85 30.64
N GLU A 62 20.61 2.63 29.98
CA GLU A 62 19.19 2.33 29.80
C GLU A 62 18.98 1.00 29.06
N TYR A 63 19.76 0.74 28.01
CA TYR A 63 19.72 -0.53 27.29
C TYR A 63 20.08 -1.73 28.17
N ILE A 64 21.12 -1.60 29.01
CA ILE A 64 21.53 -2.67 29.95
C ILE A 64 20.43 -2.91 31.01
N ARG A 65 19.81 -1.83 31.52
CA ARG A 65 18.78 -1.93 32.54
C ARG A 65 17.46 -2.49 32.04
N GLU A 66 17.01 -2.06 30.87
CA GLU A 66 15.68 -2.37 30.33
C GLU A 66 15.68 -3.56 29.34
N GLY A 67 16.85 -4.03 28.90
CA GLY A 67 16.99 -5.10 27.89
C GLY A 67 16.49 -4.72 26.49
N ARG A 68 16.19 -3.43 26.27
CA ARG A 68 15.67 -2.89 24.99
C ARG A 68 16.18 -1.47 24.78
N ILE A 69 16.16 -1.01 23.51
CA ILE A 69 16.53 0.37 23.17
C ILE A 69 15.39 1.30 23.62
N VAL A 70 15.63 2.10 24.66
CA VAL A 70 14.66 3.06 25.22
C VAL A 70 14.92 4.46 24.69
N SER A 71 16.17 4.89 24.60
CA SER A 71 16.56 6.20 24.07
C SER A 71 17.60 6.09 22.96
N GLY A 72 17.65 7.09 22.08
CA GLY A 72 18.61 7.18 21.00
C GLY A 72 19.72 8.19 21.34
N GLY A 73 20.97 7.75 21.43
CA GLY A 73 22.14 8.64 21.63
C GLY A 73 22.76 9.12 20.31
N GLY A 74 21.95 9.48 19.29
CA GLY A 74 22.46 9.89 17.98
C GLY A 74 22.37 11.41 17.79
N THR A 75 23.51 12.08 17.48
CA THR A 75 23.57 13.51 17.14
C THR A 75 23.15 13.76 15.69
N ILE A 76 22.86 15.03 15.35
CA ILE A 76 22.63 15.47 13.95
C ILE A 76 23.80 15.05 13.06
N THR A 77 25.05 15.21 13.49
CA THR A 77 26.25 14.80 12.74
C THR A 77 26.26 13.30 12.47
N MET A 78 25.89 12.46 13.46
CA MET A 78 25.78 11.00 13.27
C MET A 78 24.66 10.64 12.30
N GLN A 79 23.56 11.39 12.28
CA GLN A 79 22.48 11.18 11.33
C GLN A 79 22.92 11.53 9.89
N VAL A 80 23.72 12.59 9.69
CA VAL A 80 24.34 12.91 8.41
C VAL A 80 25.27 11.78 7.98
N ALA A 81 26.17 11.31 8.85
CA ALA A 81 27.07 10.19 8.56
C ALA A 81 26.30 8.94 8.10
N ARG A 82 25.21 8.60 8.79
CA ARG A 82 24.34 7.47 8.44
C ARG A 82 23.67 7.64 7.08
N ASN A 83 23.19 8.82 6.76
CA ASN A 83 22.40 9.06 5.56
C ASN A 83 23.26 9.14 4.28
N TYR A 84 24.49 9.61 4.38
CA TYR A 84 25.37 9.82 3.23
C TYR A 84 26.37 8.69 2.96
N VAL A 85 26.84 8.01 4.00
CA VAL A 85 28.06 7.19 3.91
C VAL A 85 27.83 5.71 4.22
N LEU A 86 26.82 5.37 5.04
CA LEU A 86 26.68 4.03 5.59
C LEU A 86 25.51 3.24 5.01
N SER A 87 25.60 1.90 5.06
CA SER A 87 24.52 0.98 4.70
C SER A 87 23.36 1.06 5.71
N LYS A 88 22.15 0.65 5.29
CA LYS A 88 20.94 0.70 6.13
C LYS A 88 20.83 -0.44 7.16
N GLU A 89 21.77 -1.36 7.19
CA GLU A 89 21.74 -2.48 8.13
C GLU A 89 21.95 -2.00 9.57
N GLN A 90 21.14 -2.51 10.50
CA GLN A 90 21.24 -2.14 11.92
C GLN A 90 22.20 -3.09 12.64
N THR A 91 23.49 -2.85 12.47
CA THR A 91 24.55 -3.63 13.14
C THR A 91 25.34 -2.77 14.13
N PHE A 92 25.94 -3.43 15.13
CA PHE A 92 26.82 -2.75 16.09
C PHE A 92 28.05 -2.17 15.42
N GLU A 93 28.62 -2.88 14.43
CA GLU A 93 29.73 -2.42 13.60
C GLU A 93 29.40 -1.11 12.87
N ARG A 94 28.19 -1.01 12.31
CA ARG A 94 27.74 0.22 11.67
C ARG A 94 27.68 1.38 12.66
N LYS A 95 27.25 1.15 13.93
CA LYS A 95 27.19 2.20 14.94
C LYS A 95 28.56 2.75 15.29
N ILE A 96 29.57 1.90 15.35
CA ILE A 96 30.96 2.32 15.54
C ILE A 96 31.43 3.16 14.34
N LYS A 97 31.14 2.73 13.11
CA LYS A 97 31.44 3.50 11.89
C LYS A 97 30.74 4.86 11.86
N GLU A 98 29.49 4.95 12.34
CA GLU A 98 28.77 6.23 12.49
C GLU A 98 29.55 7.21 13.40
N ILE A 99 30.03 6.74 14.55
CA ILE A 99 30.78 7.56 15.50
C ILE A 99 32.07 8.10 14.86
N PHE A 100 32.88 7.23 14.29
CA PHE A 100 34.13 7.65 13.61
C PHE A 100 33.87 8.62 12.45
N MET A 101 32.82 8.37 11.67
CA MET A 101 32.48 9.24 10.55
C MET A 101 31.95 10.59 11.04
N ALA A 102 31.20 10.63 12.16
CA ALA A 102 30.74 11.87 12.77
C ALA A 102 31.91 12.75 13.21
N PHE A 103 32.96 12.16 13.81
CA PHE A 103 34.20 12.89 14.11
C PHE A 103 34.87 13.43 12.86
N LYS A 104 35.01 12.61 11.82
CA LYS A 104 35.64 13.04 10.56
C LYS A 104 34.84 14.17 9.91
N LEU A 105 33.51 14.11 9.89
CA LEU A 105 32.67 15.17 9.39
C LEU A 105 32.86 16.47 10.18
N ASN A 106 32.88 16.39 11.51
CA ASN A 106 33.06 17.54 12.39
C ASN A 106 34.45 18.20 12.28
N LEU A 107 35.48 17.45 11.80
CA LEU A 107 36.81 17.98 11.52
C LEU A 107 36.90 18.60 10.11
N SER A 108 36.05 18.18 9.18
CA SER A 108 36.14 18.56 7.77
C SER A 108 35.16 19.64 7.36
N PHE A 109 34.08 19.84 8.10
CA PHE A 109 32.99 20.78 7.81
C PHE A 109 32.64 21.62 9.05
N SER A 110 32.17 22.84 8.84
CA SER A 110 31.61 23.66 9.90
C SER A 110 30.28 23.07 10.41
N LYS A 111 29.83 23.53 11.56
CA LYS A 111 28.52 23.11 12.10
C LYS A 111 27.37 23.55 11.21
N GLU A 112 27.46 24.70 10.63
CA GLU A 112 26.51 25.28 9.68
C GLU A 112 26.43 24.39 8.44
N GLU A 113 27.55 24.02 7.84
CA GLU A 113 27.61 23.10 6.69
C GLU A 113 27.03 21.72 7.00
N ILE A 114 27.32 21.18 8.19
CA ILE A 114 26.74 19.89 8.61
C ILE A 114 25.23 20.00 8.78
N PHE A 115 24.73 21.11 9.34
CA PHE A 115 23.31 21.36 9.47
C PHE A 115 22.61 21.50 8.11
N GLU A 116 23.22 22.21 7.16
CA GLU A 116 22.76 22.29 5.76
C GLU A 116 22.62 20.90 5.13
N LEU A 117 23.65 20.06 5.26
CA LEU A 117 23.61 18.69 4.74
C LEU A 117 22.45 17.91 5.34
N TYR A 118 22.22 18.07 6.65
CA TYR A 118 21.14 17.41 7.36
C TYR A 118 19.75 17.82 6.85
N VAL A 119 19.44 19.12 6.89
CA VAL A 119 18.10 19.62 6.60
C VAL A 119 17.73 19.55 5.11
N ASN A 120 18.71 19.55 4.21
CA ASN A 120 18.46 19.41 2.77
C ASN A 120 18.19 17.95 2.34
N GLN A 121 18.51 16.95 3.18
CA GLN A 121 18.39 15.56 2.76
C GLN A 121 17.44 14.73 3.62
N ILE A 122 17.11 15.17 4.82
CA ILE A 122 16.29 14.38 5.72
C ILE A 122 14.92 14.08 5.14
N PHE A 123 14.47 12.82 5.29
CA PHE A 123 13.14 12.40 4.91
C PHE A 123 12.12 12.81 5.97
N LEU A 124 11.07 13.53 5.57
CA LEU A 124 10.06 14.14 6.43
C LEU A 124 8.63 13.62 6.16
N GLY A 125 8.51 12.47 5.52
CA GLY A 125 7.19 11.90 5.16
C GLY A 125 6.64 12.44 3.85
N ASN A 126 5.55 11.88 3.35
CA ASN A 126 4.85 12.30 2.10
C ASN A 126 5.79 12.60 0.91
N ARG A 127 6.88 11.84 0.79
CA ARG A 127 7.94 12.05 -0.23
C ARG A 127 8.70 13.36 -0.08
N ALA A 128 8.57 14.06 1.05
CA ALA A 128 9.33 15.26 1.33
C ALA A 128 10.77 14.90 1.75
N TYR A 129 11.74 15.29 0.96
CA TYR A 129 13.17 15.23 1.29
C TYR A 129 13.70 16.65 1.44
N GLY A 130 14.13 16.98 2.65
CA GLY A 130 14.53 18.32 3.07
C GLY A 130 13.35 19.19 3.54
N ILE A 131 13.72 20.23 4.30
CA ILE A 131 12.76 21.12 4.97
C ILE A 131 11.98 22.01 4.00
N ALA A 132 12.60 22.46 2.90
CA ALA A 132 11.93 23.25 1.87
C ALA A 132 10.79 22.45 1.23
N ALA A 133 11.07 21.20 0.83
CA ALA A 133 10.04 20.32 0.28
C ALA A 133 8.94 20.01 1.30
N ALA A 134 9.29 19.82 2.58
CA ALA A 134 8.29 19.62 3.62
C ALA A 134 7.38 20.83 3.81
N SER A 135 7.93 22.03 3.83
CA SER A 135 7.15 23.29 3.91
C SER A 135 6.13 23.41 2.79
N GLU A 136 6.57 23.11 1.56
CA GLU A 136 5.71 23.17 0.38
C GLU A 136 4.64 22.07 0.40
N ILE A 137 5.03 20.81 0.69
CA ILE A 137 4.13 19.65 0.66
C ILE A 137 3.07 19.73 1.76
N TYR A 138 3.44 20.14 2.98
CA TYR A 138 2.50 20.18 4.11
C TYR A 138 1.71 21.47 4.22
N TYR A 139 2.27 22.59 3.77
CA TYR A 139 1.67 23.91 3.98
C TYR A 139 1.51 24.76 2.72
N GLY A 140 2.19 24.42 1.61
CA GLY A 140 2.21 25.26 0.39
C GLY A 140 2.84 26.64 0.62
N LYS A 141 3.82 26.72 1.51
CA LYS A 141 4.44 27.96 1.98
C LYS A 141 5.96 27.89 1.90
N LYS A 142 6.61 29.06 1.79
CA LYS A 142 8.05 29.18 2.02
C LYS A 142 8.37 29.03 3.51
N LEU A 143 9.60 28.65 3.86
CA LEU A 143 10.02 28.45 5.26
C LEU A 143 9.85 29.70 6.13
N SER A 144 10.07 30.89 5.55
CA SER A 144 9.91 32.19 6.24
C SER A 144 8.45 32.53 6.58
N GLU A 145 7.48 31.93 5.88
CA GLU A 145 6.05 32.19 6.05
C GLU A 145 5.39 31.22 7.06
N LEU A 146 6.14 30.24 7.55
CA LEU A 146 5.64 29.28 8.52
C LEU A 146 5.48 29.90 9.91
N SER A 147 4.37 29.58 10.60
CA SER A 147 4.23 29.88 12.03
C SER A 147 5.23 29.07 12.86
N LEU A 148 5.45 29.48 14.12
CA LEU A 148 6.32 28.75 15.03
C LEU A 148 5.81 27.31 15.25
N ALA A 149 4.50 27.13 15.38
CA ALA A 149 3.89 25.80 15.49
C ALA A 149 4.13 24.93 14.24
N GLN A 150 4.07 25.52 13.03
CA GLN A 150 4.36 24.82 11.78
C GLN A 150 5.84 24.44 11.67
N LYS A 151 6.75 25.32 12.10
CA LYS A 151 8.20 25.05 12.17
C LYS A 151 8.50 23.90 13.16
N ALA A 152 7.90 23.94 14.34
CA ALA A 152 8.03 22.87 15.34
C ALA A 152 7.45 21.53 14.83
N MET A 153 6.37 21.57 14.02
CA MET A 153 5.82 20.38 13.37
C MET A 153 6.82 19.77 12.40
N ILE A 154 7.45 20.57 11.53
CA ILE A 154 8.47 20.05 10.59
C ILE A 154 9.65 19.45 11.37
N ALA A 155 10.11 20.11 12.42
CA ALA A 155 11.20 19.61 13.26
C ALA A 155 10.84 18.34 14.05
N SER A 156 9.56 18.04 14.22
CA SER A 156 9.08 16.84 14.90
C SER A 156 9.15 15.57 14.06
N LEU A 157 9.14 15.71 12.72
CA LEU A 157 9.01 14.61 11.76
C LEU A 157 10.20 13.64 11.68
N PRO A 158 11.47 14.06 11.84
CA PRO A 158 12.64 13.17 11.69
C PRO A 158 12.58 11.91 12.55
N LYS A 159 12.00 11.99 13.73
CA LYS A 159 11.90 10.87 14.66
C LYS A 159 11.16 9.67 14.06
N ALA A 160 10.03 9.92 13.41
CA ALA A 160 9.22 8.88 12.78
C ALA A 160 8.30 9.48 11.69
N PRO A 161 8.80 9.78 10.49
CA PRO A 161 8.11 10.58 9.47
C PRO A 161 6.76 10.00 9.00
N SER A 162 6.58 8.69 9.06
CA SER A 162 5.31 8.04 8.72
C SER A 162 4.34 8.02 9.90
N ARG A 163 4.86 7.84 11.12
CA ARG A 163 4.08 7.70 12.36
C ARG A 163 3.58 9.04 12.90
N ILE A 164 4.41 10.08 12.76
CA ILE A 164 4.15 11.46 13.25
C ILE A 164 3.66 12.33 12.09
N ASN A 165 3.11 11.72 11.05
CA ASN A 165 2.62 12.44 9.89
C ASN A 165 1.39 13.29 10.26
N PRO A 166 1.42 14.64 10.10
CA PRO A 166 0.32 15.51 10.54
C PRO A 166 -0.96 15.35 9.73
N ILE A 167 -0.88 14.75 8.54
CA ILE A 167 -2.04 14.48 7.68
C ILE A 167 -2.64 13.12 8.03
N ALA A 168 -1.78 12.09 8.13
CA ALA A 168 -2.24 10.72 8.37
C ALA A 168 -2.56 10.47 9.86
N ASN A 169 -1.80 11.09 10.78
CA ASN A 169 -1.90 10.87 12.22
C ASN A 169 -1.87 12.21 13.00
N PRO A 170 -2.86 13.10 12.83
CA PRO A 170 -2.82 14.47 13.36
C PRO A 170 -2.66 14.53 14.88
N ARG A 171 -3.27 13.59 15.63
CA ARG A 171 -3.17 13.54 17.10
C ARG A 171 -1.73 13.27 17.56
N ARG A 172 -1.05 12.26 17.00
CA ARG A 172 0.35 11.97 17.33
C ARG A 172 1.28 13.09 16.92
N ALA A 173 1.03 13.66 15.75
CA ALA A 173 1.77 14.82 15.27
C ALA A 173 1.62 16.01 16.22
N LEU A 174 0.41 16.27 16.72
CA LEU A 174 0.14 17.33 17.71
C LEU A 174 0.93 17.12 19.01
N ILE A 175 0.88 15.92 19.57
CA ILE A 175 1.62 15.56 20.80
C ILE A 175 3.11 15.80 20.60
N ARG A 176 3.68 15.32 19.50
CA ARG A 176 5.12 15.47 19.23
C ARG A 176 5.51 16.92 18.93
N ARG A 177 4.68 17.68 18.21
CA ARG A 177 4.89 19.12 17.99
C ARG A 177 4.93 19.86 19.33
N ASN A 178 3.96 19.60 20.19
CA ASN A 178 3.87 20.25 21.50
C ASN A 178 5.07 19.91 22.38
N TRP A 179 5.54 18.66 22.35
CA TRP A 179 6.78 18.26 23.00
C TRP A 179 7.99 19.06 22.48
N VAL A 180 8.12 19.30 21.17
CA VAL A 180 9.20 20.15 20.62
C VAL A 180 9.08 21.59 21.13
N LEU A 181 7.87 22.15 21.16
CA LEU A 181 7.63 23.50 21.69
C LEU A 181 7.99 23.62 23.17
N THR A 182 7.61 22.64 23.99
CA THR A 182 7.99 22.58 25.41
C THR A 182 9.51 22.55 25.59
N ARG A 183 10.23 21.79 24.75
CA ARG A 183 11.69 21.79 24.80
C ARG A 183 12.31 23.10 24.35
N MET A 184 11.72 23.74 23.33
CA MET A 184 12.20 25.08 22.89
C MET A 184 12.07 26.11 24.00
N GLU A 185 10.96 26.10 24.76
CA GLU A 185 10.77 26.95 25.93
C GLU A 185 11.78 26.62 27.03
N ALA A 186 11.93 25.36 27.43
CA ALA A 186 12.87 24.90 28.46
C ALA A 186 14.33 25.24 28.14
N LEU A 187 14.69 25.31 26.84
CA LEU A 187 16.02 25.70 26.37
C LEU A 187 16.15 27.23 26.13
N ASN A 188 15.13 28.02 26.49
CA ASN A 188 15.07 29.48 26.27
C ASN A 188 15.25 29.88 24.80
N TYR A 189 14.80 29.03 23.85
CA TYR A 189 14.77 29.37 22.43
C TYR A 189 13.55 30.19 22.05
N ILE A 190 12.47 30.10 22.85
CA ILE A 190 11.24 30.88 22.74
C ILE A 190 10.81 31.34 24.15
N ASP A 191 10.07 32.44 24.21
CA ASP A 191 9.45 32.92 25.44
C ASP A 191 8.10 32.21 25.73
N SER A 192 7.61 32.33 26.96
CA SER A 192 6.37 31.67 27.38
C SER A 192 5.13 32.17 26.65
N ILE A 193 5.12 33.43 26.17
CA ILE A 193 4.00 33.97 25.38
C ILE A 193 3.95 33.29 24.01
N SER A 194 5.09 33.18 23.34
CA SER A 194 5.23 32.48 22.06
C SER A 194 4.89 30.99 22.19
N PHE A 195 5.29 30.36 23.28
CA PHE A 195 4.93 28.97 23.61
C PHE A 195 3.42 28.81 23.76
N GLU A 196 2.76 29.62 24.62
CA GLU A 196 1.32 29.52 24.85
C GLU A 196 0.48 29.73 23.60
N ASN A 197 0.89 30.65 22.73
CA ASN A 197 0.22 30.89 21.46
C ASN A 197 0.38 29.73 20.50
N SER A 198 1.61 29.19 20.41
CA SER A 198 1.92 28.12 19.44
C SER A 198 1.32 26.77 19.83
N ILE A 199 1.22 26.46 21.15
CA ILE A 199 0.64 25.18 21.60
C ILE A 199 -0.88 25.12 21.34
N LYS A 200 -1.57 26.27 21.35
CA LYS A 200 -3.01 26.41 21.05
C LYS A 200 -3.32 26.33 19.55
N GLU A 201 -2.33 26.55 18.69
CA GLU A 201 -2.53 26.54 17.23
C GLU A 201 -2.91 25.12 16.77
N PRO A 202 -4.04 24.94 16.03
CA PRO A 202 -4.43 23.64 15.52
C PRO A 202 -3.47 23.16 14.43
N ILE A 203 -3.50 21.85 14.14
CA ILE A 203 -2.78 21.32 12.98
C ILE A 203 -3.44 21.83 11.70
N SER A 204 -2.66 22.56 10.91
CA SER A 204 -3.07 23.15 9.62
C SER A 204 -2.44 22.45 8.41
N ALA A 205 -1.70 21.36 8.64
CA ALA A 205 -1.05 20.63 7.57
C ALA A 205 -2.09 19.93 6.68
N THR A 206 -1.99 20.18 5.36
CA THR A 206 -2.78 19.50 4.33
C THR A 206 -1.85 19.16 3.18
N PHE A 207 -2.12 18.07 2.47
CA PHE A 207 -1.28 17.69 1.33
C PHE A 207 -1.41 18.72 0.20
N LYS A 208 -0.30 19.43 -0.07
CA LYS A 208 -0.21 20.44 -1.15
C LYS A 208 0.64 19.95 -2.32
N GLY A 209 1.13 18.72 -2.27
CA GLY A 209 1.85 18.12 -3.40
C GLY A 209 0.93 17.89 -4.60
N VAL A 210 1.53 17.49 -5.73
CA VAL A 210 0.77 17.15 -6.93
C VAL A 210 -0.18 16.01 -6.61
N SER A 211 -1.49 16.32 -6.54
CA SER A 211 -2.53 15.31 -6.42
C SER A 211 -2.84 14.77 -7.82
N SER A 212 -2.98 13.46 -7.94
CA SER A 212 -3.49 12.88 -9.18
C SER A 212 -4.96 13.25 -9.34
N GLU A 213 -5.34 13.82 -10.49
CA GLU A 213 -6.74 14.13 -10.79
C GLU A 213 -7.59 12.86 -10.95
N ILE A 214 -6.92 11.72 -11.18
CA ILE A 214 -7.56 10.44 -11.45
C ILE A 214 -6.75 9.30 -10.84
N GLU A 215 -7.42 8.35 -10.20
CA GLU A 215 -6.80 7.12 -9.70
C GLU A 215 -6.48 6.17 -10.88
N ALA A 216 -5.21 6.14 -11.30
CA ALA A 216 -4.72 5.31 -12.41
C ALA A 216 -3.32 4.75 -12.12
N ASP A 217 -3.04 4.39 -10.87
CA ASP A 217 -1.71 3.98 -10.40
C ASP A 217 -1.13 2.78 -11.16
N TYR A 218 -1.95 1.80 -11.53
CA TYR A 218 -1.51 0.65 -12.32
C TYR A 218 -1.00 1.06 -13.70
N LEU A 219 -1.69 1.99 -14.37
CA LEU A 219 -1.25 2.53 -15.66
C LEU A 219 0.02 3.37 -15.49
N ALA A 220 0.07 4.22 -14.47
CA ALA A 220 1.24 5.03 -14.17
C ALA A 220 2.49 4.17 -13.97
N GLU A 221 2.36 3.01 -13.31
CA GLU A 221 3.46 2.05 -13.14
C GLU A 221 3.85 1.38 -14.46
N GLU A 222 2.93 1.05 -15.35
CA GLU A 222 3.25 0.50 -16.69
C GLU A 222 3.98 1.56 -17.54
N ILE A 223 3.52 2.81 -17.51
CA ILE A 223 4.20 3.93 -18.18
C ILE A 223 5.62 4.09 -17.61
N ARG A 224 5.77 4.08 -16.31
CA ARG A 224 7.09 4.18 -15.67
C ARG A 224 8.04 3.07 -16.13
N ARG A 225 7.56 1.83 -16.17
CA ARG A 225 8.35 0.68 -16.67
C ARG A 225 8.76 0.85 -18.12
N TYR A 226 7.82 1.28 -18.96
CA TYR A 226 8.10 1.56 -20.36
C TYR A 226 9.15 2.65 -20.53
N MET A 227 9.02 3.77 -19.80
CA MET A 227 9.97 4.87 -19.85
C MET A 227 11.36 4.46 -19.41
N ILE A 228 11.49 3.67 -18.34
CA ILE A 228 12.77 3.13 -17.89
C ILE A 228 13.38 2.18 -18.93
N SER A 229 12.58 1.30 -19.53
CA SER A 229 13.07 0.37 -20.53
C SER A 229 13.59 1.07 -21.77
N LYS A 230 12.99 2.21 -22.14
CA LYS A 230 13.31 2.97 -23.35
C LYS A 230 14.42 4.00 -23.14
N PHE A 231 14.44 4.70 -22.02
CA PHE A 231 15.31 5.85 -21.75
C PHE A 231 16.27 5.63 -20.58
N GLY A 232 16.18 4.48 -19.90
CA GLY A 232 17.00 4.19 -18.72
C GLY A 232 16.79 5.21 -17.59
N LEU A 233 17.87 5.56 -16.90
CA LEU A 233 17.83 6.54 -15.79
C LEU A 233 17.57 7.99 -16.25
N ALA A 234 17.71 8.30 -17.54
CA ALA A 234 17.36 9.61 -18.09
C ALA A 234 15.88 9.92 -17.89
N SER A 235 15.01 8.89 -17.87
CA SER A 235 13.58 9.03 -17.58
C SER A 235 13.26 9.71 -16.25
N TYR A 236 14.21 9.76 -15.32
CA TYR A 236 14.04 10.44 -14.02
C TYR A 236 14.75 11.80 -13.94
N LYS A 237 15.60 12.13 -14.91
CA LYS A 237 16.40 13.36 -14.90
C LYS A 237 15.90 14.40 -15.87
N GLU A 238 15.30 13.94 -16.95
CA GLU A 238 14.75 14.79 -18.01
C GLU A 238 13.25 14.96 -17.83
N CYS A 239 12.74 16.12 -18.22
CA CYS A 239 11.31 16.41 -18.16
C CYS A 239 10.60 15.81 -19.37
N TYR A 240 9.98 14.63 -19.22
CA TYR A 240 9.14 14.01 -20.26
C TYR A 240 7.66 14.28 -19.98
N GLU A 241 6.94 14.70 -20.98
CA GLU A 241 5.48 14.68 -20.98
C GLU A 241 5.00 13.42 -21.68
N VAL A 242 4.20 12.61 -20.98
CA VAL A 242 3.70 11.33 -21.49
C VAL A 242 2.19 11.38 -21.62
N TYR A 243 1.71 11.31 -22.84
CA TYR A 243 0.29 11.28 -23.18
C TYR A 243 -0.19 9.84 -23.27
N SER A 244 -1.14 9.45 -22.42
CA SER A 244 -1.79 8.15 -22.45
C SER A 244 -3.11 8.19 -23.21
N THR A 245 -3.65 7.02 -23.53
CA THR A 245 -4.93 6.89 -24.25
C THR A 245 -6.13 6.71 -23.31
N ILE A 246 -5.92 6.70 -21.99
CA ILE A 246 -7.04 6.53 -21.06
C ILE A 246 -8.00 7.72 -21.11
N ASN A 247 -9.28 7.40 -20.94
CA ASN A 247 -10.34 8.38 -20.78
C ASN A 247 -10.72 8.48 -19.31
N SER A 248 -10.75 9.70 -18.76
CA SER A 248 -11.00 9.93 -17.33
C SER A 248 -12.34 9.36 -16.85
N LYS A 249 -13.40 9.53 -17.64
CA LYS A 249 -14.74 9.01 -17.32
C LYS A 249 -14.73 7.47 -17.28
N ASN A 250 -14.08 6.85 -18.28
CA ASN A 250 -13.98 5.39 -18.33
C ASN A 250 -13.14 4.85 -17.16
N GLN A 251 -12.05 5.53 -16.81
CA GLN A 251 -11.18 5.12 -15.68
C GLN A 251 -11.92 5.21 -14.35
N LEU A 252 -12.64 6.32 -14.09
CA LEU A 252 -13.46 6.47 -12.88
C LEU A 252 -14.55 5.40 -12.80
N ALA A 253 -15.26 5.16 -13.91
CA ALA A 253 -16.28 4.11 -13.97
C ALA A 253 -15.69 2.71 -13.74
N ALA A 254 -14.50 2.44 -14.29
CA ALA A 254 -13.80 1.16 -14.11
C ALA A 254 -13.37 0.95 -12.67
N ASN A 255 -12.81 1.98 -12.02
CA ASN A 255 -12.43 1.93 -10.61
C ASN A 255 -13.64 1.62 -9.71
N SER A 256 -14.75 2.36 -9.88
CA SER A 256 -15.99 2.14 -9.13
C SER A 256 -16.56 0.74 -9.38
N ALA A 257 -16.71 0.35 -10.65
CA ALA A 257 -17.29 -0.94 -11.01
C ALA A 257 -16.49 -2.13 -10.46
N LEU A 258 -15.15 -2.05 -10.45
CA LEU A 258 -14.30 -3.11 -9.90
C LEU A 258 -14.44 -3.19 -8.38
N LYS A 259 -14.38 -2.05 -7.68
CA LYS A 259 -14.53 -1.98 -6.21
C LYS A 259 -15.90 -2.50 -5.79
N ASP A 260 -16.97 -1.99 -6.38
CA ASP A 260 -18.34 -2.44 -6.13
C ASP A 260 -18.56 -3.94 -6.42
N GLY A 261 -17.95 -4.42 -7.50
CA GLY A 261 -18.02 -5.83 -7.88
C GLY A 261 -17.39 -6.75 -6.85
N ILE A 262 -16.21 -6.39 -6.35
CA ILE A 262 -15.48 -7.14 -5.31
C ILE A 262 -16.26 -7.10 -3.99
N GLU A 263 -16.73 -5.94 -3.55
CA GLU A 263 -17.51 -5.80 -2.32
C GLU A 263 -18.80 -6.62 -2.35
N LYS A 264 -19.55 -6.55 -3.45
CA LYS A 264 -20.73 -7.39 -3.67
C LYS A 264 -20.42 -8.89 -3.67
N TYR A 265 -19.25 -9.27 -4.19
CA TYR A 265 -18.78 -10.64 -4.14
C TYR A 265 -18.54 -11.10 -2.70
N GLU A 266 -17.80 -10.31 -1.90
CA GLU A 266 -17.50 -10.64 -0.50
C GLU A 266 -18.78 -10.75 0.34
N VAL A 267 -19.67 -9.77 0.25
CA VAL A 267 -20.98 -9.81 0.95
C VAL A 267 -21.81 -11.02 0.54
N ARG A 268 -21.79 -11.40 -0.75
CA ARG A 268 -22.49 -12.58 -1.27
C ARG A 268 -21.94 -13.89 -0.72
N HIS A 269 -20.64 -13.98 -0.46
CA HIS A 269 -19.99 -15.20 0.09
C HIS A 269 -19.94 -15.21 1.62
N GLY A 270 -20.23 -14.09 2.27
CA GLY A 270 -20.24 -13.92 3.72
C GLY A 270 -18.90 -13.47 4.29
N TYR A 271 -18.95 -12.93 5.48
CA TYR A 271 -17.80 -12.35 6.17
C TYR A 271 -16.89 -13.45 6.72
N LYS A 272 -15.63 -13.42 6.34
CA LYS A 272 -14.60 -14.27 6.94
C LYS A 272 -14.31 -13.82 8.37
N LYS A 273 -13.86 -14.74 9.23
CA LYS A 273 -13.33 -14.37 10.53
C LYS A 273 -12.17 -13.38 10.32
N PRO A 274 -12.18 -12.22 10.99
CA PRO A 274 -11.06 -11.27 10.90
C PRO A 274 -9.74 -11.90 11.33
N ASN A 275 -8.62 -11.35 10.81
CA ASN A 275 -7.31 -11.69 11.33
C ASN A 275 -7.16 -11.08 12.72
N ASN A 276 -6.66 -11.87 13.67
CA ASN A 276 -6.52 -11.47 15.06
C ASN A 276 -5.07 -11.10 15.38
N PHE A 277 -4.89 -9.97 16.02
CA PHE A 277 -3.62 -9.36 16.41
C PHE A 277 -3.61 -9.01 17.90
N VAL A 278 -4.19 -9.87 18.73
CA VAL A 278 -4.30 -9.66 20.18
C VAL A 278 -2.93 -9.44 20.85
N ASP A 279 -1.86 -10.03 20.30
CA ASP A 279 -0.49 -9.87 20.81
C ASP A 279 0.05 -8.43 20.67
N LEU A 280 -0.55 -7.62 19.80
CA LEU A 280 -0.22 -6.20 19.69
C LEU A 280 -0.88 -5.36 20.80
N LEU A 281 -1.95 -5.86 21.43
CA LEU A 281 -2.62 -5.15 22.50
C LEU A 281 -1.75 -5.16 23.78
N PRO A 282 -1.73 -4.09 24.55
CA PRO A 282 -1.00 -4.05 25.82
C PRO A 282 -1.44 -5.18 26.76
N LYS A 283 -0.50 -5.90 27.35
CA LYS A 283 -0.77 -7.10 28.19
C LYS A 283 -1.69 -6.85 29.38
N ASN A 284 -1.83 -5.60 29.84
CA ASN A 284 -2.66 -5.21 30.98
C ASN A 284 -3.96 -4.48 30.56
N PHE A 285 -4.38 -4.67 29.30
CA PHE A 285 -5.48 -3.94 28.68
C PHE A 285 -6.89 -4.30 29.19
N ILE A 286 -7.03 -5.14 30.20
CA ILE A 286 -8.31 -5.72 30.62
C ILE A 286 -9.23 -4.72 31.37
N GLN A 287 -8.77 -3.52 31.75
CA GLN A 287 -9.59 -2.55 32.48
C GLN A 287 -9.81 -1.23 31.72
N ARG A 288 -11.10 -0.85 31.58
CA ARG A 288 -11.55 0.36 30.89
C ARG A 288 -10.98 1.69 31.43
N SER A 289 -10.57 1.73 32.72
CA SER A 289 -9.96 2.88 33.36
C SER A 289 -8.57 3.20 32.79
N ASP A 290 -7.80 2.19 32.45
CA ASP A 290 -6.44 2.35 31.93
C ASP A 290 -6.45 2.93 30.52
N LEU A 291 -7.48 2.62 29.75
CA LEU A 291 -7.67 3.11 28.40
C LEU A 291 -7.87 4.62 28.35
N ILE A 292 -8.71 5.17 29.23
CA ILE A 292 -8.97 6.61 29.32
C ILE A 292 -7.70 7.33 29.75
N TYR A 293 -6.91 6.73 30.65
CA TYR A 293 -5.63 7.27 31.09
C TYR A 293 -4.61 7.35 29.94
N TYR A 294 -4.46 6.28 29.14
CA TYR A 294 -3.53 6.25 28.01
C TYR A 294 -3.96 7.14 26.84
N LEU A 295 -5.25 7.38 26.66
CA LEU A 295 -5.78 8.26 25.62
C LEU A 295 -5.78 9.73 26.02
N SER A 296 -5.82 10.01 27.32
CA SER A 296 -5.65 11.35 27.89
C SER A 296 -4.18 11.67 28.20
N TYR A 297 -3.25 10.82 27.67
CA TYR A 297 -1.81 11.06 27.84
C TYR A 297 -1.46 12.49 27.41
N ASN A 298 -1.14 13.31 28.41
CA ASN A 298 -0.62 14.65 28.21
C ASN A 298 0.88 14.61 28.58
N PRO A 299 1.79 14.87 27.61
CA PRO A 299 3.23 14.90 27.86
C PRO A 299 3.63 15.88 28.96
N GLU A 300 2.81 16.88 29.26
CA GLU A 300 3.05 17.84 30.34
C GLU A 300 3.08 17.21 31.75
N ASN A 301 2.48 16.02 31.91
CA ASN A 301 2.43 15.32 33.20
C ASN A 301 3.68 14.49 33.47
N PHE A 302 4.59 14.35 32.53
CA PHE A 302 5.81 13.54 32.64
C PHE A 302 7.02 14.40 32.32
N LYS A 303 7.68 14.87 33.39
CA LYS A 303 8.91 15.64 33.27
C LYS A 303 10.05 14.84 33.90
N ASP A 304 11.25 14.98 33.35
CA ASP A 304 12.46 14.45 33.97
C ASP A 304 12.87 15.28 35.19
N ASP A 305 13.94 14.87 35.89
CA ASP A 305 14.46 15.56 37.08
C ASP A 305 14.88 17.02 36.80
N PHE A 306 14.94 17.43 35.54
CA PHE A 306 15.23 18.79 35.08
C PHE A 306 13.97 19.56 34.66
N GLY A 307 12.77 18.97 34.83
CA GLY A 307 11.50 19.58 34.44
C GLY A 307 11.22 19.51 32.92
N ILE A 308 11.99 18.73 32.16
CA ILE A 308 11.85 18.57 30.72
C ILE A 308 10.88 17.43 30.44
N ALA A 309 9.93 17.66 29.52
CA ALA A 309 8.95 16.66 29.12
C ALA A 309 9.61 15.38 28.59
N ILE A 310 9.26 14.24 29.18
CA ILE A 310 9.74 12.91 28.78
C ILE A 310 8.87 12.39 27.64
N ASP A 311 9.50 11.97 26.55
CA ASP A 311 8.82 11.33 25.43
C ASP A 311 8.61 9.82 25.73
N LEU A 312 7.62 9.51 26.56
CA LEU A 312 7.27 8.13 26.89
C LEU A 312 6.56 7.44 25.74
N LYS A 313 6.92 6.19 25.48
CA LYS A 313 6.23 5.36 24.48
C LYS A 313 4.79 5.07 24.94
N ASN A 314 3.79 5.46 24.13
CA ASN A 314 2.40 5.10 24.40
C ASN A 314 2.26 3.57 24.23
N PRO A 315 1.62 2.84 25.17
CA PRO A 315 1.41 1.39 25.07
C PRO A 315 0.68 0.95 23.80
N PHE A 316 -0.11 1.83 23.18
CA PHE A 316 -0.80 1.58 21.91
C PHE A 316 0.03 1.97 20.66
N ASP A 317 1.25 2.44 20.82
CA ASP A 317 2.05 2.87 19.68
C ASP A 317 2.24 1.76 18.65
N ASP A 318 2.50 0.53 19.08
CA ASP A 318 2.68 -0.61 18.18
C ASP A 318 1.37 -0.95 17.44
N VAL A 319 0.20 -0.82 18.08
CA VAL A 319 -1.12 -1.00 17.46
C VAL A 319 -1.43 0.11 16.48
N LEU A 320 -1.14 1.37 16.86
CA LEU A 320 -1.40 2.53 15.98
C LEU A 320 -0.49 2.51 14.75
N ASP A 321 0.76 2.04 14.90
CA ASP A 321 1.67 1.82 13.79
C ASP A 321 1.16 0.75 12.85
N PHE A 322 0.72 -0.37 13.40
CA PHE A 322 0.10 -1.43 12.64
C PHE A 322 -1.14 -0.94 11.87
N LEU A 323 -2.02 -0.16 12.52
CA LEU A 323 -3.18 0.43 11.86
C LEU A 323 -2.78 1.45 10.78
N ALA A 324 -1.69 2.21 11.00
CA ALA A 324 -1.19 3.17 10.01
C ALA A 324 -0.70 2.49 8.73
N ASP A 325 -0.08 1.31 8.85
CA ASP A 325 0.40 0.52 7.72
C ASP A 325 -0.73 -0.18 6.95
N ASN A 326 -1.92 -0.33 7.57
CA ASN A 326 -3.08 -0.89 6.90
C ASN A 326 -3.82 0.19 6.09
N PRO A 327 -4.05 -0.02 4.78
CA PRO A 327 -4.69 0.98 3.94
C PRO A 327 -6.20 1.10 4.24
N ASN A 328 -6.72 2.31 4.06
CA ASN A 328 -8.16 2.50 3.92
C ASN A 328 -8.61 1.88 2.59
N TYR A 329 -9.85 1.40 2.51
CA TYR A 329 -10.45 1.05 1.23
C TYR A 329 -11.84 1.68 1.10
N ASN A 330 -12.09 2.33 -0.02
CA ASN A 330 -13.22 3.23 -0.18
C ASN A 330 -13.31 4.17 1.05
N ASP A 331 -14.47 4.25 1.69
CA ASP A 331 -14.69 5.03 2.92
C ASP A 331 -14.45 4.22 4.20
N PHE A 332 -14.01 2.96 4.08
CA PHE A 332 -13.72 2.11 5.23
C PHE A 332 -12.31 2.37 5.78
N THR A 333 -12.21 2.57 7.08
CA THR A 333 -10.95 2.76 7.81
C THR A 333 -10.64 1.57 8.72
N PRO A 334 -9.35 1.14 8.84
CA PRO A 334 -8.98 0.02 9.69
C PRO A 334 -9.09 0.36 11.17
N HIS A 335 -9.64 -0.58 11.93
CA HIS A 335 -9.80 -0.52 13.38
C HIS A 335 -9.40 -1.85 14.02
N ILE A 336 -8.90 -1.79 15.26
CA ILE A 336 -8.69 -2.97 16.10
C ILE A 336 -9.83 -3.06 17.11
N VAL A 337 -10.38 -4.25 17.27
CA VAL A 337 -11.36 -4.55 18.31
C VAL A 337 -10.67 -4.56 19.67
N LEU A 338 -11.10 -3.69 20.56
CA LEU A 338 -10.61 -3.63 21.93
C LEU A 338 -11.45 -4.48 22.88
N SER A 339 -12.76 -4.46 22.70
CA SER A 339 -13.70 -5.30 23.45
C SER A 339 -14.92 -5.62 22.61
N SER A 340 -15.43 -6.82 22.78
CA SER A 340 -16.65 -7.29 22.09
C SER A 340 -17.63 -7.86 23.10
N GLY A 341 -18.79 -7.23 23.19
CA GLY A 341 -19.89 -7.68 24.04
C GLY A 341 -21.11 -8.09 23.20
N VAL A 342 -22.22 -8.41 23.86
CA VAL A 342 -23.46 -8.84 23.17
C VAL A 342 -23.99 -7.74 22.24
N LYS A 343 -24.12 -6.51 22.75
CA LYS A 343 -24.74 -5.39 22.02
C LYS A 343 -23.81 -4.23 21.71
N LYS A 344 -22.56 -4.26 22.19
CA LYS A 344 -21.58 -3.19 22.02
C LYS A 344 -20.23 -3.75 21.66
N ILE A 345 -19.55 -3.06 20.76
CA ILE A 345 -18.16 -3.32 20.40
C ILE A 345 -17.37 -2.01 20.56
N SER A 346 -16.20 -2.07 21.18
CA SER A 346 -15.29 -0.93 21.29
C SER A 346 -14.10 -1.13 20.40
N LEU A 347 -13.77 -0.10 19.63
CA LEU A 347 -12.80 -0.13 18.54
C LEU A 347 -11.76 0.97 18.73
N LEU A 348 -10.51 0.68 18.42
CA LEU A 348 -9.45 1.68 18.30
C LEU A 348 -9.28 2.03 16.82
N SER A 349 -9.51 3.28 16.49
CA SER A 349 -9.34 3.78 15.12
C SER A 349 -7.87 4.08 14.80
N LYS A 350 -7.57 4.20 13.52
CA LYS A 350 -6.27 4.63 13.00
C LYS A 350 -5.82 6.01 13.54
N SER A 351 -6.76 6.90 13.87
CA SER A 351 -6.49 8.22 14.46
C SER A 351 -6.18 8.15 15.96
N GLY A 352 -6.27 6.97 16.59
CA GLY A 352 -6.09 6.78 18.02
C GLY A 352 -7.34 7.13 18.84
N THR A 353 -8.50 7.31 18.20
CA THR A 353 -9.78 7.49 18.91
C THR A 353 -10.40 6.14 19.23
N ILE A 354 -11.10 6.08 20.38
CA ILE A 354 -11.90 4.92 20.73
C ILE A 354 -13.34 5.20 20.40
N GLU A 355 -13.91 4.35 19.56
CA GLU A 355 -15.29 4.39 19.14
C GLU A 355 -16.02 3.20 19.74
N THR A 356 -17.26 3.42 20.21
CA THR A 356 -18.12 2.35 20.71
C THR A 356 -19.38 2.31 19.85
N ILE A 357 -19.54 1.20 19.15
CA ILE A 357 -20.67 0.97 18.24
C ILE A 357 -21.69 0.05 18.94
N ASN A 358 -22.95 0.45 18.94
CA ASN A 358 -24.06 -0.40 19.35
C ASN A 358 -24.54 -1.23 18.16
N PHE A 359 -25.03 -2.44 18.44
CA PHE A 359 -25.51 -3.36 17.40
C PHE A 359 -26.64 -2.76 16.55
N LEU A 360 -27.48 -1.91 17.15
CA LEU A 360 -28.56 -1.22 16.46
C LEU A 360 -28.09 -0.10 15.51
N GLN A 361 -26.84 0.33 15.64
CA GLN A 361 -26.23 1.35 14.77
C GLN A 361 -25.62 0.76 13.50
N LEU A 362 -25.57 -0.59 13.39
CA LEU A 362 -25.10 -1.23 12.17
C LEU A 362 -26.15 -1.16 11.08
N LYS A 363 -25.81 -0.55 9.95
CA LYS A 363 -26.63 -0.57 8.73
C LYS A 363 -26.56 -1.91 8.01
N ASN A 364 -25.39 -2.51 7.95
CA ASN A 364 -25.19 -3.75 7.23
C ASN A 364 -25.43 -4.98 8.12
N LYS A 365 -26.02 -6.01 7.52
CA LYS A 365 -26.28 -7.29 8.18
C LYS A 365 -25.16 -8.27 7.91
N ILE A 366 -24.40 -8.60 8.94
CA ILE A 366 -23.23 -9.49 8.85
C ILE A 366 -23.69 -10.95 8.89
N ARG A 367 -23.18 -11.75 7.96
CA ARG A 367 -23.30 -13.22 7.95
C ARG A 367 -21.92 -13.84 7.89
N PRO A 368 -21.51 -14.62 8.89
CA PRO A 368 -20.24 -15.32 8.86
C PRO A 368 -20.16 -16.28 7.68
N ARG A 369 -18.99 -16.37 7.07
CA ARG A 369 -18.67 -17.38 6.07
C ARG A 369 -18.28 -18.68 6.80
N ILE A 370 -18.96 -19.76 6.49
CA ILE A 370 -18.66 -21.08 7.07
C ILE A 370 -17.71 -21.83 6.14
N ASP A 371 -17.98 -21.78 4.84
CA ASP A 371 -17.21 -22.42 3.78
C ASP A 371 -17.33 -21.61 2.49
N VAL A 372 -16.59 -21.97 1.45
CA VAL A 372 -16.54 -21.23 0.16
C VAL A 372 -17.95 -20.93 -0.38
N ASN A 373 -18.88 -21.86 -0.24
CA ASN A 373 -20.26 -21.74 -0.74
C ASN A 373 -21.35 -21.73 0.37
N LYS A 374 -20.94 -21.62 1.65
CA LYS A 374 -21.89 -21.73 2.76
C LYS A 374 -21.74 -20.58 3.74
N LYS A 375 -22.85 -19.87 3.98
CA LYS A 375 -22.96 -18.77 4.97
C LYS A 375 -23.69 -19.24 6.23
N GLY A 376 -23.30 -18.65 7.36
CA GLY A 376 -23.99 -18.80 8.64
C GLY A 376 -25.29 -18.01 8.71
N LYS A 377 -25.90 -17.99 9.88
CA LYS A 377 -27.03 -17.12 10.19
C LYS A 377 -26.55 -15.66 10.31
N PHE A 378 -27.49 -14.73 10.22
CA PHE A 378 -27.17 -13.34 10.52
C PHE A 378 -26.69 -13.19 11.96
N LEU A 379 -25.70 -12.35 12.15
CA LEU A 379 -25.22 -12.00 13.49
C LEU A 379 -26.34 -11.33 14.29
N THR A 380 -26.44 -11.69 15.55
CA THR A 380 -27.34 -11.06 16.53
C THR A 380 -26.58 -10.45 17.69
N GLU A 381 -25.29 -10.78 17.81
CA GLU A 381 -24.39 -10.39 18.88
C GLU A 381 -22.98 -10.22 18.34
N PHE A 382 -22.25 -9.19 18.80
CA PHE A 382 -20.87 -8.97 18.34
C PHE A 382 -19.92 -10.07 18.79
N ASN A 383 -19.98 -10.46 20.06
CA ASN A 383 -19.06 -11.44 20.68
C ASN A 383 -19.21 -12.88 20.14
N SER A 384 -20.26 -13.16 19.35
CA SER A 384 -20.38 -14.43 18.64
C SER A 384 -19.44 -14.55 17.42
N PHE A 385 -18.84 -13.43 16.99
CA PHE A 385 -18.01 -13.38 15.79
C PHE A 385 -16.73 -12.57 15.96
N PHE A 386 -16.77 -11.45 16.68
CA PHE A 386 -15.62 -10.57 16.88
C PHE A 386 -14.99 -10.79 18.25
N GLU A 387 -13.66 -10.75 18.29
CA GLU A 387 -12.83 -10.93 19.49
C GLU A 387 -11.86 -9.74 19.65
N PRO A 388 -11.40 -9.43 20.88
CA PRO A 388 -10.33 -8.45 21.08
C PRO A 388 -9.10 -8.81 20.22
N GLY A 389 -8.51 -7.79 19.58
CA GLY A 389 -7.39 -7.96 18.65
C GLY A 389 -7.80 -8.16 17.18
N ASP A 390 -9.08 -8.35 16.88
CA ASP A 390 -9.55 -8.49 15.49
C ASP A 390 -9.36 -7.18 14.73
N LEU A 391 -8.75 -7.29 13.52
CA LEU A 391 -8.64 -6.18 12.57
C LEU A 391 -9.90 -6.15 11.70
N ILE A 392 -10.65 -5.06 11.80
CA ILE A 392 -11.86 -4.83 11.00
C ILE A 392 -11.80 -3.46 10.34
N TRP A 393 -12.60 -3.28 9.31
CA TRP A 393 -12.76 -1.99 8.65
C TRP A 393 -14.14 -1.43 8.93
N VAL A 394 -14.20 -0.16 9.30
CA VAL A 394 -15.44 0.52 9.66
C VAL A 394 -15.62 1.75 8.79
N LYS A 395 -16.85 1.93 8.32
CA LYS A 395 -17.31 3.13 7.64
C LYS A 395 -18.31 3.83 8.54
N ASP A 396 -18.07 5.11 8.80
CA ASP A 396 -19.04 6.00 9.43
C ASP A 396 -19.96 6.58 8.34
N GLU A 397 -21.24 6.24 8.40
CA GLU A 397 -22.24 6.69 7.44
C GLU A 397 -22.87 8.05 7.82
N GLY A 398 -22.40 8.66 8.91
CA GLY A 398 -23.06 9.79 9.55
C GLY A 398 -24.26 9.36 10.39
N ASP A 399 -24.91 10.30 11.06
CA ASP A 399 -26.07 10.08 11.92
C ASP A 399 -25.89 8.95 12.96
N SER A 400 -24.65 8.77 13.45
CA SER A 400 -24.28 7.69 14.38
C SER A 400 -24.59 6.28 13.85
N SER A 401 -24.51 6.07 12.56
CA SER A 401 -24.68 4.76 11.92
C SER A 401 -23.39 4.30 11.25
N TYR A 402 -23.15 3.00 11.29
CA TYR A 402 -21.87 2.40 10.88
C TYR A 402 -22.08 1.19 9.99
N GLU A 403 -21.11 0.94 9.13
CA GLU A 403 -20.96 -0.34 8.44
C GLU A 403 -19.64 -1.00 8.83
N ILE A 404 -19.66 -2.30 9.09
CA ILE A 404 -18.45 -3.11 9.31
C ILE A 404 -18.16 -3.87 8.03
N GLY A 405 -16.95 -3.68 7.51
CA GLY A 405 -16.42 -4.37 6.35
C GLY A 405 -15.24 -5.28 6.70
N ILE A 406 -14.84 -6.09 5.73
CA ILE A 406 -13.63 -6.91 5.78
C ILE A 406 -12.81 -6.55 4.56
N HIS A 407 -11.49 -6.41 4.71
CA HIS A 407 -10.62 -6.17 3.56
C HIS A 407 -10.77 -7.33 2.56
N PRO A 408 -11.12 -7.03 1.30
CA PRO A 408 -11.35 -8.07 0.30
C PRO A 408 -10.11 -8.93 0.05
N GLU A 409 -10.26 -10.25 0.11
CA GLU A 409 -9.22 -11.20 -0.31
C GLU A 409 -9.25 -11.43 -1.81
N VAL A 410 -10.46 -11.40 -2.38
CA VAL A 410 -10.64 -11.56 -3.81
C VAL A 410 -10.07 -10.38 -4.56
N GLN A 411 -9.39 -10.70 -5.63
CA GLN A 411 -8.82 -9.71 -6.52
C GLN A 411 -9.47 -9.84 -7.90
N ALA A 412 -9.63 -8.71 -8.56
CA ALA A 412 -10.13 -8.63 -9.91
C ALA A 412 -9.31 -7.62 -10.73
N ALA A 413 -9.49 -7.63 -12.03
CA ALA A 413 -8.93 -6.63 -12.91
C ALA A 413 -10.00 -6.22 -13.94
N LEU A 414 -9.87 -4.99 -14.44
CA LEU A 414 -10.71 -4.49 -15.51
C LEU A 414 -9.85 -3.73 -16.52
N VAL A 415 -10.04 -4.03 -17.79
CA VAL A 415 -9.45 -3.27 -18.89
C VAL A 415 -10.54 -2.98 -19.92
N SER A 416 -10.55 -1.75 -20.44
CA SER A 416 -11.39 -1.35 -21.55
C SER A 416 -10.52 -0.88 -22.72
N LEU A 417 -10.78 -1.43 -23.89
CA LEU A 417 -10.05 -1.11 -25.12
C LEU A 417 -11.00 -0.52 -26.16
N ASP A 418 -10.46 0.34 -27.02
CA ASP A 418 -11.12 0.74 -28.25
C ASP A 418 -11.04 -0.43 -29.26
N PRO A 419 -12.16 -1.01 -29.71
CA PRO A 419 -12.14 -2.19 -30.57
C PRO A 419 -11.57 -1.93 -31.97
N LYS A 420 -11.51 -0.67 -32.41
CA LYS A 420 -10.96 -0.32 -33.72
C LYS A 420 -9.45 -0.09 -33.70
N THR A 421 -8.92 0.40 -32.61
CA THR A 421 -7.53 0.85 -32.55
C THR A 421 -6.69 0.07 -31.52
N GLY A 422 -7.30 -0.76 -30.67
CA GLY A 422 -6.65 -1.45 -29.57
C GLY A 422 -6.18 -0.53 -28.44
N LYS A 423 -6.50 0.77 -28.46
CA LYS A 423 -6.08 1.74 -27.44
C LYS A 423 -6.72 1.43 -26.10
N ILE A 424 -5.93 1.47 -25.04
CA ILE A 424 -6.43 1.29 -23.67
C ILE A 424 -7.18 2.55 -23.23
N LEU A 425 -8.48 2.40 -22.92
CA LEU A 425 -9.35 3.48 -22.47
C LEU A 425 -9.46 3.54 -20.96
N SER A 426 -9.31 2.41 -20.27
CA SER A 426 -9.19 2.32 -18.81
C SER A 426 -8.43 1.05 -18.41
N MET A 427 -7.73 1.10 -17.27
CA MET A 427 -6.98 -0.03 -16.73
C MET A 427 -7.00 -0.01 -15.20
N VAL A 428 -7.52 -1.08 -14.60
CA VAL A 428 -7.55 -1.30 -13.15
C VAL A 428 -7.01 -2.70 -12.86
N GLY A 429 -5.81 -2.78 -12.31
CA GLY A 429 -5.09 -4.06 -12.14
C GLY A 429 -5.36 -4.78 -10.81
N GLY A 430 -6.16 -4.21 -9.93
CA GLY A 430 -6.48 -4.78 -8.62
C GLY A 430 -7.33 -3.83 -7.78
N TYR A 431 -7.75 -4.30 -6.61
CA TYR A 431 -8.60 -3.54 -5.71
C TYR A 431 -7.91 -2.28 -5.15
N ASN A 432 -6.66 -2.42 -4.71
CA ASN A 432 -5.86 -1.35 -4.13
C ASN A 432 -4.38 -1.49 -4.52
N PHE A 433 -3.83 -0.47 -5.18
CA PHE A 433 -2.44 -0.48 -5.66
C PHE A 433 -1.41 -0.46 -4.52
N GLN A 434 -1.72 0.20 -3.40
CA GLN A 434 -0.79 0.26 -2.27
C GLN A 434 -0.67 -1.10 -1.58
N ALA A 435 -1.77 -1.85 -1.48
CA ALA A 435 -1.80 -3.19 -0.94
C ALA A 435 -1.17 -4.23 -1.89
N SER A 436 -1.38 -4.09 -3.21
CA SER A 436 -0.84 -5.00 -4.22
C SER A 436 -0.47 -4.27 -5.50
N LYS A 437 0.84 -4.16 -5.76
CA LYS A 437 1.38 -3.56 -6.99
C LYS A 437 1.31 -4.50 -8.20
N PHE A 438 0.88 -5.73 -8.00
CA PHE A 438 0.73 -6.72 -9.07
C PHE A 438 -0.42 -6.34 -9.99
N ASN A 439 -0.09 -5.92 -11.22
CA ASN A 439 -1.07 -5.54 -12.22
C ASN A 439 -1.65 -6.79 -12.89
N ARG A 440 -2.86 -7.16 -12.50
CA ARG A 440 -3.51 -8.37 -13.02
C ARG A 440 -3.95 -8.25 -14.46
N VAL A 441 -4.03 -7.02 -15.00
CA VAL A 441 -4.32 -6.80 -16.42
C VAL A 441 -3.16 -7.26 -17.32
N THR A 442 -1.91 -6.99 -16.89
CA THR A 442 -0.72 -7.25 -17.71
C THR A 442 0.13 -8.42 -17.20
N GLN A 443 0.08 -8.72 -15.91
CA GLN A 443 0.98 -9.69 -15.27
C GLN A 443 0.30 -11.03 -14.91
N ALA A 444 -1.03 -11.03 -14.64
CA ALA A 444 -1.76 -12.28 -14.44
C ALA A 444 -1.98 -12.97 -15.77
N LYS A 445 -1.69 -14.26 -15.81
CA LYS A 445 -1.91 -15.12 -16.97
C LYS A 445 -2.98 -16.18 -16.63
N PRO A 446 -4.28 -15.83 -16.61
CA PRO A 446 -5.34 -16.81 -16.41
C PRO A 446 -5.47 -17.71 -17.63
N GLN A 447 -5.96 -18.92 -17.41
CA GLN A 447 -6.30 -19.86 -18.48
C GLN A 447 -7.45 -19.30 -19.33
N LEU A 448 -7.32 -19.33 -20.64
CA LEU A 448 -8.31 -18.79 -21.58
C LEU A 448 -9.67 -19.48 -21.48
N GLY A 449 -9.65 -20.78 -21.28
CA GLY A 449 -10.87 -21.59 -21.30
C GLY A 449 -11.60 -21.43 -22.63
N SER A 450 -12.93 -21.42 -22.58
CA SER A 450 -13.77 -21.34 -23.78
C SER A 450 -13.65 -20.04 -24.60
N ASN A 451 -13.00 -19.00 -24.07
CA ASN A 451 -12.68 -17.79 -24.85
C ASN A 451 -11.69 -18.09 -26.01
N PHE A 452 -11.02 -19.21 -25.96
CA PHE A 452 -10.15 -19.67 -27.03
C PHE A 452 -10.91 -20.19 -28.26
N LYS A 453 -12.15 -20.67 -28.10
CA LYS A 453 -12.92 -21.31 -29.16
C LYS A 453 -13.12 -20.45 -30.42
N PRO A 454 -13.41 -19.14 -30.36
CA PRO A 454 -13.50 -18.29 -31.54
C PRO A 454 -12.26 -18.38 -32.44
N PHE A 455 -11.05 -18.41 -31.88
CA PHE A 455 -9.81 -18.51 -32.66
C PHE A 455 -9.65 -19.86 -33.32
N LEU A 456 -10.02 -20.95 -32.65
CA LEU A 456 -10.05 -22.30 -33.24
C LEU A 456 -11.06 -22.37 -34.38
N TYR A 457 -12.26 -21.81 -34.19
CA TYR A 457 -13.30 -21.82 -35.25
C TYR A 457 -12.92 -20.92 -36.43
N ALA A 458 -12.22 -19.79 -36.17
CA ALA A 458 -11.66 -18.99 -37.27
C ALA A 458 -10.64 -19.79 -38.09
N ALA A 459 -9.75 -20.55 -37.42
CA ALA A 459 -8.84 -21.47 -38.13
C ALA A 459 -9.58 -22.52 -38.95
N ALA A 460 -10.71 -23.03 -38.46
CA ALA A 460 -11.52 -23.99 -39.17
C ALA A 460 -12.16 -23.39 -40.43
N PHE A 461 -12.69 -22.19 -40.35
CA PHE A 461 -13.35 -21.52 -41.50
C PHE A 461 -12.36 -21.13 -42.59
N GLU A 462 -11.08 -20.96 -42.32
CA GLU A 462 -10.01 -20.81 -43.31
C GLU A 462 -9.57 -22.15 -43.93
N ASN A 463 -10.07 -23.27 -43.40
CA ASN A 463 -9.71 -24.64 -43.87
C ASN A 463 -10.94 -25.47 -44.20
N ASP A 464 -11.76 -24.93 -45.11
CA ASP A 464 -12.91 -25.61 -45.76
C ASP A 464 -14.10 -25.96 -44.85
N PHE A 465 -14.05 -25.60 -43.55
CA PHE A 465 -15.23 -25.68 -42.69
C PHE A 465 -16.13 -24.46 -42.87
N THR A 466 -17.42 -24.64 -42.65
CA THR A 466 -18.41 -23.58 -42.63
C THR A 466 -19.21 -23.58 -41.33
N PRO A 467 -19.91 -22.51 -41.00
CA PRO A 467 -20.83 -22.51 -39.86
C PRO A 467 -21.91 -23.61 -39.92
N ALA A 468 -22.20 -24.17 -41.13
CA ALA A 468 -23.14 -25.25 -41.32
C ALA A 468 -22.51 -26.64 -41.25
N SER A 469 -21.18 -26.76 -41.26
CA SER A 469 -20.48 -28.04 -41.13
C SER A 469 -20.89 -28.78 -39.88
N LEU A 470 -21.10 -30.10 -40.01
CA LEU A 470 -21.56 -30.97 -38.92
C LEU A 470 -20.39 -31.74 -38.31
N ILE A 471 -20.28 -31.68 -37.01
CA ILE A 471 -19.38 -32.54 -36.22
C ILE A 471 -20.20 -33.28 -35.17
N ASN A 472 -19.88 -34.54 -34.92
CA ASN A 472 -20.63 -35.36 -34.00
C ASN A 472 -20.28 -35.08 -32.53
N ASP A 473 -21.24 -34.54 -31.78
CA ASP A 473 -21.12 -34.36 -30.33
C ASP A 473 -21.46 -35.69 -29.62
N ALA A 474 -20.50 -36.61 -29.58
CA ALA A 474 -20.61 -37.92 -28.99
C ALA A 474 -19.41 -38.20 -28.06
N PRO A 475 -19.54 -39.12 -27.10
CA PRO A 475 -18.43 -39.47 -26.23
C PRO A 475 -17.15 -39.78 -26.98
N ILE A 476 -16.02 -39.33 -26.44
CA ILE A 476 -14.68 -39.58 -26.98
C ILE A 476 -13.76 -39.93 -25.80
N VAL A 477 -12.84 -40.83 -26.06
CA VAL A 477 -11.85 -41.28 -25.07
C VAL A 477 -10.48 -41.19 -25.75
N PHE A 478 -9.53 -40.59 -25.08
CA PHE A 478 -8.15 -40.53 -25.52
C PHE A 478 -7.27 -41.28 -24.48
N GLU A 479 -6.32 -42.04 -24.97
CA GLU A 479 -5.24 -42.56 -24.16
C GLU A 479 -4.23 -41.40 -23.92
N ASP A 480 -3.95 -41.08 -22.68
CA ASP A 480 -2.91 -40.12 -22.33
C ASP A 480 -1.68 -40.90 -21.87
N ALA A 481 -0.63 -40.87 -22.69
CA ALA A 481 0.61 -41.55 -22.39
C ALA A 481 1.33 -41.08 -21.11
N ASN A 482 0.94 -39.91 -20.56
CA ASN A 482 1.52 -39.28 -19.38
C ASN A 482 0.65 -39.43 -18.11
N LEU A 483 -0.58 -39.93 -18.25
CA LEU A 483 -1.49 -40.20 -17.14
C LEU A 483 -1.83 -41.68 -17.13
N GLU A 484 -1.85 -42.32 -15.99
CA GLU A 484 -2.30 -43.70 -15.78
C GLU A 484 -3.82 -43.90 -16.07
N ASP A 485 -4.50 -42.85 -16.59
CA ASP A 485 -5.95 -42.82 -16.81
C ASP A 485 -6.31 -42.24 -18.18
N TYR A 486 -7.50 -42.58 -18.65
CA TYR A 486 -8.04 -42.11 -19.93
C TYR A 486 -8.65 -40.73 -19.83
N TRP A 487 -8.29 -39.79 -20.73
CA TRP A 487 -8.95 -38.49 -20.82
C TRP A 487 -10.33 -38.64 -21.49
N ARG A 488 -11.38 -38.30 -20.73
CA ARG A 488 -12.79 -38.42 -21.14
C ARG A 488 -13.49 -37.06 -21.09
N PRO A 489 -13.25 -36.15 -22.06
CA PRO A 489 -13.84 -34.82 -22.02
C PRO A 489 -15.37 -34.90 -22.16
N LYS A 490 -16.04 -33.97 -21.43
CA LYS A 490 -17.50 -33.85 -21.45
C LYS A 490 -17.89 -32.39 -21.72
N ASN A 491 -19.09 -32.18 -22.25
CA ASN A 491 -19.71 -30.88 -22.28
C ASN A 491 -20.05 -30.44 -20.82
N SER A 492 -20.10 -29.13 -20.57
CA SER A 492 -20.47 -28.58 -19.26
C SER A 492 -21.87 -29.02 -18.79
N SER A 493 -22.77 -29.31 -19.74
CA SER A 493 -24.10 -29.87 -19.46
C SER A 493 -24.09 -31.36 -19.05
N GLY A 494 -22.96 -32.06 -19.19
CA GLY A 494 -22.85 -33.50 -19.01
C GLY A 494 -23.55 -34.35 -20.10
N ARG A 495 -24.15 -33.72 -21.10
CA ARG A 495 -24.92 -34.38 -22.20
C ARG A 495 -24.21 -34.28 -23.53
N PHE A 496 -24.53 -35.19 -24.44
CA PHE A 496 -24.09 -35.23 -25.83
C PHE A 496 -25.30 -35.06 -26.75
N TYR A 497 -25.11 -34.40 -27.90
CA TYR A 497 -26.21 -33.92 -28.73
C TYR A 497 -26.19 -34.48 -30.16
N GLY A 498 -25.23 -35.38 -30.46
CA GLY A 498 -25.10 -35.99 -31.82
C GLY A 498 -24.58 -35.01 -32.88
N PRO A 499 -24.94 -35.19 -34.16
CA PRO A 499 -24.50 -34.31 -35.24
C PRO A 499 -24.89 -32.86 -35.00
N THR A 500 -23.89 -32.00 -34.74
CA THR A 500 -24.06 -30.61 -34.30
C THR A 500 -23.40 -29.67 -35.32
N ARG A 501 -24.09 -28.63 -35.77
CA ARG A 501 -23.52 -27.59 -36.65
C ARG A 501 -22.49 -26.77 -35.88
N LEU A 502 -21.41 -26.36 -36.54
CA LEU A 502 -20.36 -25.55 -35.90
C LEU A 502 -20.90 -24.26 -35.31
N ARG A 503 -21.85 -23.58 -35.99
CA ARG A 503 -22.54 -22.39 -35.43
C ARG A 503 -23.16 -22.69 -34.04
N GLU A 504 -23.90 -23.79 -33.95
CA GLU A 504 -24.57 -24.18 -32.72
C GLU A 504 -23.54 -24.62 -31.64
N ALA A 505 -22.51 -25.31 -32.06
CA ALA A 505 -21.46 -25.77 -31.18
C ALA A 505 -20.69 -24.59 -30.54
N LEU A 506 -20.41 -23.54 -31.32
CA LEU A 506 -19.76 -22.33 -30.78
C LEU A 506 -20.72 -21.56 -29.87
N LEU A 507 -21.98 -21.36 -30.30
CA LEU A 507 -23.01 -20.65 -29.52
C LEU A 507 -23.22 -21.30 -28.15
N GLN A 508 -23.27 -22.64 -28.09
CA GLN A 508 -23.48 -23.42 -26.88
C GLN A 508 -22.16 -23.82 -26.18
N SER A 509 -21.03 -23.36 -26.70
CA SER A 509 -19.69 -23.66 -26.19
C SER A 509 -19.43 -25.16 -25.97
N ARG A 510 -19.79 -26.01 -26.96
CA ARG A 510 -19.64 -27.47 -26.90
C ARG A 510 -18.17 -27.87 -26.86
N ASN A 511 -17.76 -28.56 -25.79
CA ASN A 511 -16.37 -28.97 -25.62
C ASN A 511 -15.97 -30.07 -26.59
N VAL A 512 -16.78 -31.11 -26.69
CA VAL A 512 -16.45 -32.31 -27.47
C VAL A 512 -16.37 -31.98 -28.95
N VAL A 513 -17.27 -31.14 -29.44
CA VAL A 513 -17.23 -30.65 -30.85
C VAL A 513 -15.95 -29.87 -31.14
N SER A 514 -15.54 -28.98 -30.23
CA SER A 514 -14.30 -28.19 -30.38
C SER A 514 -13.05 -29.07 -30.35
N ILE A 515 -13.02 -30.12 -29.55
CA ILE A 515 -11.90 -31.10 -29.51
C ILE A 515 -11.82 -31.86 -30.83
N ARG A 516 -12.95 -32.38 -31.34
CA ARG A 516 -12.99 -33.08 -32.64
C ARG A 516 -12.61 -32.15 -33.78
N LEU A 517 -13.08 -30.89 -33.74
CA LEU A 517 -12.72 -29.87 -34.73
C LEU A 517 -11.20 -29.65 -34.78
N LEU A 518 -10.55 -29.54 -33.62
CA LEU A 518 -9.09 -29.42 -33.53
C LEU A 518 -8.39 -30.70 -34.05
N GLN A 519 -8.93 -31.86 -33.74
CA GLN A 519 -8.41 -33.14 -34.23
C GLN A 519 -8.47 -33.21 -35.77
N ASP A 520 -9.60 -32.83 -36.35
CA ASP A 520 -9.82 -32.85 -37.83
C ASP A 520 -8.95 -31.82 -38.55
N LEU A 521 -8.76 -30.62 -37.97
CA LEU A 521 -7.89 -29.57 -38.50
C LEU A 521 -6.40 -29.93 -38.40
N GLY A 522 -6.04 -30.64 -37.35
CA GLY A 522 -4.66 -30.91 -36.98
C GLY A 522 -4.03 -29.81 -36.16
N LEU A 523 -3.34 -30.22 -35.10
CA LEU A 523 -2.75 -29.33 -34.07
C LEU A 523 -1.74 -28.32 -34.67
N ASN A 524 -0.81 -28.79 -35.49
CA ASN A 524 0.24 -27.94 -36.06
C ASN A 524 -0.32 -26.87 -37.00
N ARG A 525 -1.35 -27.21 -37.81
CA ARG A 525 -2.01 -26.27 -38.70
C ARG A 525 -2.74 -25.19 -37.90
N THR A 526 -3.46 -25.58 -36.87
CA THR A 526 -4.14 -24.66 -35.96
C THR A 526 -3.14 -23.74 -35.26
N LYS A 527 -2.05 -24.26 -34.68
CA LYS A 527 -1.01 -23.45 -34.03
C LYS A 527 -0.39 -22.44 -35.00
N ASN A 528 -0.11 -22.83 -36.27
CA ASN A 528 0.41 -21.91 -37.27
C ASN A 528 -0.59 -20.79 -37.60
N TYR A 529 -1.89 -21.09 -37.65
CA TYR A 529 -2.91 -20.09 -37.91
C TYR A 529 -3.04 -19.10 -36.76
N LEU A 530 -2.93 -19.59 -35.52
CA LEU A 530 -3.05 -18.79 -34.30
C LEU A 530 -1.95 -17.72 -34.15
N THR A 531 -0.78 -17.90 -34.78
CA THR A 531 0.26 -16.86 -34.76
C THR A 531 -0.19 -15.55 -35.42
N ARG A 532 -1.18 -15.60 -36.32
CA ARG A 532 -1.79 -14.40 -36.95
C ARG A 532 -2.53 -13.52 -35.95
N PHE A 533 -2.94 -14.08 -34.79
CA PHE A 533 -3.56 -13.37 -33.70
C PHE A 533 -2.56 -12.99 -32.61
N GLY A 534 -1.26 -13.22 -32.82
CA GLY A 534 -0.20 -12.89 -31.86
C GLY A 534 0.05 -13.97 -30.80
N PHE A 535 -0.50 -15.17 -30.94
CA PHE A 535 -0.14 -16.28 -30.07
C PHE A 535 1.26 -16.79 -30.39
N GLU A 536 2.09 -16.97 -29.35
CA GLU A 536 3.42 -17.56 -29.50
C GLU A 536 3.29 -19.07 -29.67
N LYS A 537 3.70 -19.57 -30.86
CA LYS A 537 3.50 -20.97 -31.24
C LYS A 537 4.08 -21.96 -30.22
N ASP A 538 5.26 -21.65 -29.67
CA ASP A 538 5.99 -22.55 -28.79
C ASP A 538 5.39 -22.59 -27.37
N GLU A 539 4.61 -21.56 -26.99
CA GLU A 539 3.91 -21.52 -25.71
C GLU A 539 2.56 -22.25 -25.76
N LEU A 540 2.01 -22.52 -26.95
CA LEU A 540 0.74 -23.21 -27.09
C LEU A 540 0.89 -24.72 -26.79
N PRO A 541 -0.08 -25.34 -26.06
CA PRO A 541 -0.09 -26.77 -25.78
C PRO A 541 0.07 -27.63 -27.03
N ASN A 542 0.76 -28.77 -26.87
CA ASN A 542 0.97 -29.73 -27.95
C ASN A 542 -0.02 -30.90 -27.91
N ASP A 543 -1.22 -30.68 -27.37
CA ASP A 543 -2.27 -31.66 -27.19
C ASP A 543 -3.66 -31.07 -27.49
N LEU A 544 -4.68 -31.94 -27.51
CA LEU A 544 -6.05 -31.53 -27.81
C LEU A 544 -6.74 -30.68 -26.72
N SER A 545 -6.14 -30.53 -25.56
CA SER A 545 -6.65 -29.63 -24.50
C SER A 545 -6.62 -28.17 -24.96
N LEU A 546 -5.79 -27.83 -25.97
CA LEU A 546 -5.77 -26.52 -26.60
C LEU A 546 -7.17 -26.10 -27.09
N ALA A 547 -8.01 -27.03 -27.57
CA ALA A 547 -9.39 -26.73 -27.98
C ALA A 547 -10.26 -26.18 -26.85
N LEU A 548 -9.90 -26.44 -25.62
CA LEU A 548 -10.58 -25.96 -24.42
C LEU A 548 -9.89 -24.75 -23.78
N GLY A 549 -8.87 -24.21 -24.44
CA GLY A 549 -8.13 -23.04 -23.96
C GLY A 549 -7.29 -23.33 -22.71
N SER A 550 -6.57 -24.46 -22.68
CA SER A 550 -5.64 -24.81 -21.60
C SER A 550 -4.42 -23.87 -21.49
N TYR A 551 -4.23 -22.99 -22.47
CA TYR A 551 -3.19 -21.96 -22.50
C TYR A 551 -3.56 -20.74 -21.65
N ALA A 552 -2.58 -20.13 -21.01
CA ALA A 552 -2.74 -18.97 -20.14
C ALA A 552 -2.13 -17.70 -20.74
N VAL A 553 -2.93 -16.62 -20.85
CA VAL A 553 -2.49 -15.30 -21.34
C VAL A 553 -2.98 -14.20 -20.42
N SER A 554 -2.34 -13.01 -20.46
CA SER A 554 -2.86 -11.83 -19.77
C SER A 554 -4.16 -11.33 -20.43
N TYR A 555 -4.98 -10.64 -19.65
CA TYR A 555 -6.23 -10.05 -20.16
C TYR A 555 -5.99 -9.06 -21.30
N THR A 556 -4.91 -8.30 -21.24
CA THR A 556 -4.55 -7.36 -22.31
C THR A 556 -4.22 -8.08 -23.60
N HIS A 557 -3.44 -9.17 -23.55
CA HIS A 557 -3.12 -9.97 -24.72
C HIS A 557 -4.35 -10.65 -25.30
N LEU A 558 -5.22 -11.22 -24.45
CA LEU A 558 -6.47 -11.83 -24.92
C LEU A 558 -7.30 -10.84 -25.75
N ARG A 559 -7.50 -9.63 -25.25
CA ARG A 559 -8.27 -8.61 -25.97
C ARG A 559 -7.55 -8.12 -27.24
N ALA A 560 -6.23 -8.01 -27.21
CA ALA A 560 -5.46 -7.68 -28.41
C ALA A 560 -5.60 -8.76 -29.51
N HIS A 561 -5.75 -10.03 -29.11
CA HIS A 561 -5.99 -11.13 -30.06
C HIS A 561 -7.40 -11.10 -30.68
N GLU A 562 -8.39 -10.54 -29.95
CA GLU A 562 -9.77 -10.42 -30.46
C GLU A 562 -9.98 -9.22 -31.40
N THR A 563 -9.06 -8.25 -31.42
CA THR A 563 -9.10 -7.04 -32.24
C THR A 563 -8.15 -7.13 -33.44
#